data_78dd2da139c18e360ac5d97ab6dc55ad
#
_entry.id   78dd2da139c18e360ac5d97ab6dc55ad
#
_cell.length_a   1.000
_cell.length_b   1.000
_cell.length_c   1.000
_cell.angle_alpha   90.00
_cell.angle_beta   90.00
_cell.angle_gamma   90.00
#
_symmetry.space_group_name_H-M   'P 1'
#
loop_
_entity.id
_entity.type
_entity.pdbx_description
1 polymer ?
#
loop_
_entity_poly.entity_id
_entity_poly.type
_entity_poly.pdbx_seq_one_letter_code
_entity_poly.pdbx_strand_id
1 'polypeptide(L)'
;MSEPLERKKRKKLTARTLNAIPPGPKKGTWHPDAELPGFFVVSYPRVKVFYVRVRIGSTRRVIKIGHYGALTPDQARTKAKELLSSAALGGNPAEARETARNMPTFGTWAGTYLERIALTKKSPREDRRFLPMAAERWGNRALDSLTSEDVLAFRQTLSETPTQANRWLAAVRSCLSAAVVAGYLRSNPAKGVRPFKENPPRARVLDADEMEALLVALKAEPDAHARAAVHLLVESGARLSEALHAKWTDIDFSGGTWRIPSPKSGHPQTVPLAKDTLSMLRRLPRVGAFIIPGRNPEKARADLKGVWNRLIERAKLEDVHVHDVRRTFGLAVAKSAGLHVASKLLRHADVRVTERVYAPLGIEDLRAATEARAAVLPFASKQQRAAGKKRRAR
;
A
#
# COMPACT_ATOMS: atom_id res chain seq x y z
N MET A 1 63.73 12.42 21.90
CA MET A 1 64.19 11.24 22.69
C MET A 1 63.06 10.89 23.64
N SER A 2 62.32 9.82 23.37
CA SER A 2 61.21 9.34 24.18
C SER A 2 61.72 8.16 25.00
N GLU A 3 61.74 8.30 26.35
CA GLU A 3 62.11 7.25 27.27
C GLU A 3 61.41 5.91 26.97
N PRO A 4 62.11 4.78 27.10
CA PRO A 4 61.52 3.45 26.95
C PRO A 4 60.60 3.20 28.12
N LEU A 5 59.29 3.07 27.86
CA LEU A 5 58.29 2.63 28.82
C LEU A 5 58.73 1.28 29.43
N GLU A 6 59.15 1.28 30.70
CA GLU A 6 59.38 0.07 31.50
C GLU A 6 58.27 -0.94 31.26
N ARG A 7 58.62 -2.17 30.87
CA ARG A 7 57.70 -3.31 30.79
C ARG A 7 57.22 -3.70 32.18
N LYS A 8 56.27 -2.95 32.73
CA LYS A 8 55.57 -3.33 33.96
C LYS A 8 54.99 -4.73 33.77
N LYS A 9 55.37 -5.68 34.68
CA LYS A 9 54.89 -7.06 34.68
C LYS A 9 53.38 -7.07 34.62
N ARG A 10 52.83 -7.56 33.53
CA ARG A 10 51.37 -7.69 33.36
C ARG A 10 50.85 -8.65 34.43
N LYS A 11 49.76 -8.30 35.10
CA LYS A 11 49.07 -9.13 36.10
C LYS A 11 47.69 -9.51 35.56
N LYS A 12 47.24 -10.72 35.89
CA LYS A 12 45.84 -11.12 35.60
C LYS A 12 44.90 -10.18 36.36
N LEU A 13 43.93 -9.60 35.66
CA LEU A 13 42.94 -8.73 36.25
C LEU A 13 41.86 -9.58 36.96
N THR A 14 41.99 -9.71 38.28
CA THR A 14 41.02 -10.37 39.18
C THR A 14 40.41 -9.33 40.12
N ALA A 15 39.34 -9.66 40.85
CA ALA A 15 38.79 -8.75 41.86
C ALA A 15 39.85 -8.31 42.88
N ARG A 16 40.72 -9.26 43.35
CA ARG A 16 41.80 -8.97 44.27
C ARG A 16 42.83 -8.01 43.69
N THR A 17 43.27 -8.21 42.44
CA THR A 17 44.25 -7.33 41.80
C THR A 17 43.64 -5.94 41.50
N LEU A 18 42.36 -5.86 41.11
CA LEU A 18 41.68 -4.59 40.85
C LEU A 18 41.47 -3.77 42.13
N ASN A 19 41.15 -4.43 43.26
CA ASN A 19 41.02 -3.75 44.54
C ASN A 19 42.33 -3.17 45.03
N ALA A 20 43.46 -3.86 44.72
CA ALA A 20 44.80 -3.40 45.06
C ALA A 20 45.34 -2.25 44.17
N ILE A 21 44.69 -1.96 43.03
CA ILE A 21 45.04 -0.81 42.17
C ILE A 21 44.59 0.48 42.84
N PRO A 22 45.49 1.44 43.15
CA PRO A 22 45.10 2.72 43.72
C PRO A 22 44.29 3.57 42.76
N PRO A 23 43.57 4.60 43.28
CA PRO A 23 42.95 5.61 42.43
C PRO A 23 43.97 6.26 41.49
N GLY A 24 43.60 6.39 40.24
CA GLY A 24 44.48 6.97 39.21
C GLY A 24 44.24 8.48 39.04
N PRO A 25 45.11 9.18 38.29
CA PRO A 25 44.92 10.57 37.94
C PRO A 25 43.68 10.80 37.03
N LYS A 26 43.26 12.05 36.83
CA LYS A 26 42.16 12.39 35.90
C LYS A 26 42.34 11.86 34.47
N LYS A 27 43.59 11.76 34.00
CA LYS A 27 43.94 11.14 32.70
C LYS A 27 43.83 9.62 32.67
N GLY A 28 43.73 8.98 33.84
CA GLY A 28 43.65 7.54 34.02
C GLY A 28 45.01 6.85 33.89
N THR A 29 45.21 5.78 34.66
CA THR A 29 46.38 4.88 34.56
C THR A 29 45.94 3.55 33.97
N TRP A 30 46.68 3.06 32.98
CA TRP A 30 46.36 1.85 32.23
C TRP A 30 47.00 0.62 32.88
N HIS A 31 46.20 -0.40 33.10
CA HIS A 31 46.65 -1.70 33.66
C HIS A 31 46.23 -2.83 32.70
N PRO A 32 47.19 -3.33 31.88
CA PRO A 32 46.89 -4.37 30.92
C PRO A 32 46.70 -5.74 31.62
N ASP A 33 45.78 -6.55 31.08
CA ASP A 33 45.58 -7.92 31.52
C ASP A 33 46.70 -8.83 31.01
N ALA A 34 47.14 -9.78 31.86
CA ALA A 34 48.16 -10.75 31.48
C ALA A 34 47.58 -11.89 30.63
N GLU A 35 46.30 -12.22 30.79
CA GLU A 35 45.64 -13.37 30.17
C GLU A 35 45.10 -13.04 28.78
N LEU A 36 44.54 -11.85 28.59
CA LEU A 36 43.94 -11.47 27.34
C LEU A 36 44.60 -10.23 26.72
N PRO A 37 45.44 -10.42 25.67
CA PRO A 37 46.08 -9.32 24.97
C PRO A 37 45.04 -8.34 24.42
N GLY A 38 45.26 -7.03 24.65
CA GLY A 38 44.34 -5.99 24.22
C GLY A 38 43.27 -5.62 25.27
N PHE A 39 43.02 -6.47 26.26
CA PHE A 39 42.15 -6.16 27.38
C PHE A 39 42.90 -5.44 28.50
N PHE A 40 42.32 -4.40 29.08
CA PHE A 40 42.94 -3.61 30.15
C PHE A 40 41.88 -2.84 30.97
N VAL A 41 42.29 -2.45 32.17
CA VAL A 41 41.50 -1.53 32.99
C VAL A 41 42.20 -0.17 33.08
N VAL A 42 41.43 0.91 33.12
CA VAL A 42 41.93 2.23 33.41
C VAL A 42 41.40 2.67 34.76
N SER A 43 42.32 2.99 35.69
CA SER A 43 41.97 3.55 36.99
C SER A 43 41.93 5.07 36.91
N TYR A 44 40.77 5.63 37.25
CA TYR A 44 40.52 7.06 37.43
C TYR A 44 40.41 7.41 38.93
N PRO A 45 40.27 8.68 39.32
CA PRO A 45 40.19 9.07 40.74
C PRO A 45 39.08 8.39 41.54
N ARG A 46 37.93 8.12 40.89
CA ARG A 46 36.76 7.55 41.56
C ARG A 46 36.26 6.24 41.00
N VAL A 47 36.75 5.85 39.82
CA VAL A 47 36.19 4.71 39.11
C VAL A 47 37.29 3.94 38.37
N LYS A 48 37.09 2.65 38.19
CA LYS A 48 37.90 1.79 37.32
C LYS A 48 37.03 1.31 36.16
N VAL A 49 37.56 1.43 34.94
CA VAL A 49 36.78 1.17 33.71
C VAL A 49 37.54 0.15 32.85
N PHE A 50 36.83 -0.88 32.43
CA PHE A 50 37.37 -1.90 31.52
C PHE A 50 37.31 -1.42 30.07
N TYR A 51 38.38 -1.70 29.35
CA TYR A 51 38.52 -1.41 27.93
C TYR A 51 39.13 -2.59 27.18
N VAL A 52 38.88 -2.63 25.88
CA VAL A 52 39.61 -3.53 24.97
C VAL A 52 40.14 -2.73 23.78
N ARG A 53 41.35 -3.03 23.36
CA ARG A 53 41.97 -2.50 22.15
C ARG A 53 41.77 -3.50 21.04
N VAL A 54 41.03 -3.14 20.03
CA VAL A 54 40.80 -3.97 18.85
C VAL A 54 41.49 -3.36 17.63
N ARG A 55 41.90 -4.22 16.68
CA ARG A 55 42.41 -3.81 15.38
C ARG A 55 41.34 -4.09 14.34
N ILE A 56 40.93 -3.07 13.60
CA ILE A 56 39.93 -3.13 12.53
C ILE A 56 40.63 -2.65 11.25
N GLY A 57 40.96 -3.60 10.36
CA GLY A 57 41.81 -3.30 9.21
C GLY A 57 43.19 -2.77 9.65
N SER A 58 43.55 -1.56 9.17
CA SER A 58 44.77 -0.86 9.54
C SER A 58 44.69 -0.06 10.83
N THR A 59 43.48 0.18 11.37
CA THR A 59 43.25 1.12 12.48
C THR A 59 43.14 0.38 13.83
N ARG A 60 43.76 0.94 14.87
CA ARG A 60 43.62 0.48 16.27
C ARG A 60 42.55 1.35 16.96
N ARG A 61 41.53 0.73 17.55
CA ARG A 61 40.52 1.40 18.35
C ARG A 61 40.44 0.86 19.76
N VAL A 62 40.12 1.74 20.73
CA VAL A 62 39.89 1.41 22.12
C VAL A 62 38.40 1.48 22.39
N ILE A 63 37.82 0.38 22.86
CA ILE A 63 36.38 0.25 23.11
C ILE A 63 36.18 0.12 24.64
N LYS A 64 35.32 0.96 25.19
CA LYS A 64 34.88 0.87 26.59
C LYS A 64 33.92 -0.33 26.73
N ILE A 65 34.20 -1.21 27.72
CA ILE A 65 33.40 -2.39 28.05
C ILE A 65 32.40 -2.07 29.15
N GLY A 66 32.84 -1.48 30.24
CA GLY A 66 32.01 -1.13 31.40
C GLY A 66 32.81 -0.74 32.63
N HIS A 67 32.11 -0.43 33.70
CA HIS A 67 32.71 -0.05 34.97
C HIS A 67 32.96 -1.29 35.85
N TYR A 68 34.09 -1.31 36.56
CA TYR A 68 34.29 -2.25 37.66
C TYR A 68 33.31 -1.94 38.79
N GLY A 69 32.64 -2.95 39.31
CA GLY A 69 31.52 -2.84 40.22
C GLY A 69 30.17 -3.12 39.54
N ALA A 70 30.00 -2.67 38.29
CA ALA A 70 28.86 -3.07 37.46
C ALA A 70 29.15 -4.40 36.69
N LEU A 71 30.42 -4.68 36.40
CA LEU A 71 30.88 -5.93 35.80
C LEU A 71 31.98 -6.51 36.63
N THR A 72 31.97 -7.85 36.76
CA THR A 72 33.14 -8.58 37.29
C THR A 72 34.27 -8.60 36.27
N PRO A 73 35.55 -8.81 36.68
CA PRO A 73 36.67 -8.91 35.76
C PRO A 73 36.50 -10.03 34.73
N ASP A 74 35.86 -11.15 35.09
CA ASP A 74 35.64 -12.28 34.19
C ASP A 74 34.54 -11.99 33.19
N GLN A 75 33.45 -11.35 33.62
CA GLN A 75 32.41 -10.88 32.69
C GLN A 75 32.97 -9.85 31.69
N ALA A 76 33.80 -8.93 32.15
CA ALA A 76 34.44 -7.95 31.28
C ALA A 76 35.42 -8.62 30.29
N ARG A 77 36.17 -9.66 30.74
CA ARG A 77 37.10 -10.43 29.90
C ARG A 77 36.35 -11.25 28.83
N THR A 78 35.23 -11.88 29.19
CA THR A 78 34.35 -12.58 28.23
C THR A 78 33.88 -11.63 27.15
N LYS A 79 33.37 -10.44 27.54
CA LYS A 79 32.93 -9.42 26.60
C LYS A 79 34.06 -8.86 25.74
N ALA A 80 35.28 -8.78 26.29
CA ALA A 80 36.47 -8.41 25.53
C ALA A 80 36.85 -9.46 24.47
N LYS A 81 36.75 -10.78 24.81
CA LYS A 81 36.96 -11.87 23.85
C LYS A 81 35.98 -11.82 22.69
N GLU A 82 34.68 -11.60 22.96
CA GLU A 82 33.66 -11.45 21.93
C GLU A 82 33.98 -10.29 20.97
N LEU A 83 34.38 -9.14 21.51
CA LEU A 83 34.73 -7.96 20.71
C LEU A 83 35.99 -8.19 19.85
N LEU A 84 37.01 -8.90 20.40
CA LEU A 84 38.23 -9.27 19.67
C LEU A 84 37.92 -10.27 18.56
N SER A 85 37.11 -11.30 18.83
CA SER A 85 36.70 -12.29 17.84
C SER A 85 35.88 -11.63 16.71
N SER A 86 34.94 -10.77 17.06
CA SER A 86 34.16 -10.02 16.06
C SER A 86 35.05 -9.16 15.16
N ALA A 87 36.04 -8.47 15.75
CA ALA A 87 37.00 -7.67 14.99
C ALA A 87 37.90 -8.51 14.09
N ALA A 88 38.33 -9.70 14.56
CA ALA A 88 39.13 -10.64 13.78
C ALA A 88 38.37 -11.22 12.57
N LEU A 89 37.03 -11.35 12.68
CA LEU A 89 36.12 -11.77 11.60
C LEU A 89 35.71 -10.61 10.67
N GLY A 90 36.37 -9.46 10.76
CA GLY A 90 36.08 -8.28 9.92
C GLY A 90 34.93 -7.40 10.41
N GLY A 91 34.31 -7.71 11.54
CA GLY A 91 33.32 -6.89 12.17
C GLY A 91 33.90 -5.60 12.78
N ASN A 92 33.17 -4.51 12.73
CA ASN A 92 33.52 -3.26 13.42
C ASN A 92 32.58 -3.03 14.63
N PRO A 93 32.96 -3.48 15.84
CA PRO A 93 32.12 -3.35 17.02
C PRO A 93 31.80 -1.90 17.42
N ALA A 94 32.64 -0.93 17.02
CA ALA A 94 32.37 0.48 17.25
C ALA A 94 31.29 0.99 16.31
N GLU A 95 31.35 0.61 15.05
CA GLU A 95 30.34 0.95 14.04
C GLU A 95 29.01 0.24 14.34
N ALA A 96 29.03 -1.00 14.78
CA ALA A 96 27.83 -1.71 15.23
C ALA A 96 27.13 -0.99 16.40
N ARG A 97 27.92 -0.45 17.35
CA ARG A 97 27.37 0.34 18.47
C ARG A 97 26.85 1.72 18.01
N GLU A 98 27.54 2.35 17.09
CA GLU A 98 27.11 3.63 16.50
C GLU A 98 25.84 3.44 15.67
N THR A 99 25.77 2.38 14.88
CA THR A 99 24.58 1.97 14.12
C THR A 99 23.41 1.67 15.06
N ALA A 100 23.63 0.91 16.13
CA ALA A 100 22.61 0.64 17.14
C ALA A 100 22.13 1.90 17.87
N ARG A 101 23.05 2.86 18.14
CA ARG A 101 22.72 4.15 18.78
C ARG A 101 21.93 5.07 17.83
N ASN A 102 22.22 4.99 16.53
CA ASN A 102 21.58 5.81 15.49
C ASN A 102 20.38 5.11 14.84
N MET A 103 20.03 3.91 15.31
CA MET A 103 18.87 3.18 14.83
C MET A 103 17.59 3.98 15.13
N PRO A 104 16.80 4.38 14.12
CA PRO A 104 15.56 5.09 14.35
C PRO A 104 14.53 4.18 15.02
N THR A 105 13.62 4.76 15.75
CA THR A 105 12.41 4.04 16.18
C THR A 105 11.48 3.85 14.99
N PHE A 106 10.53 2.92 15.11
CA PHE A 106 9.52 2.70 14.07
C PHE A 106 8.73 3.99 13.78
N GLY A 107 8.33 4.74 14.82
CA GLY A 107 7.58 5.98 14.67
C GLY A 107 8.36 7.06 13.92
N THR A 108 9.63 7.26 14.28
CA THR A 108 10.53 8.20 13.58
C THR A 108 10.70 7.80 12.10
N TRP A 109 10.92 6.52 11.85
CA TRP A 109 11.06 6.02 10.47
C TRP A 109 9.76 6.15 9.67
N ALA A 110 8.61 5.78 10.25
CA ALA A 110 7.31 5.89 9.59
C ALA A 110 6.98 7.34 9.21
N GLY A 111 7.31 8.30 10.08
CA GLY A 111 7.21 9.74 9.78
C GLY A 111 8.06 10.13 8.56
N THR A 112 9.36 9.81 8.60
CA THR A 112 10.29 10.06 7.48
C THR A 112 9.83 9.39 6.18
N TYR A 113 9.34 8.17 6.27
CA TYR A 113 8.80 7.43 5.12
C TYR A 113 7.58 8.15 4.52
N LEU A 114 6.62 8.60 5.34
CA LEU A 114 5.43 9.31 4.89
C LEU A 114 5.77 10.66 4.23
N GLU A 115 6.75 11.38 4.74
CA GLU A 115 7.24 12.64 4.14
C GLU A 115 7.86 12.40 2.77
N ARG A 116 8.76 11.41 2.64
CA ARG A 116 9.40 11.05 1.37
C ARG A 116 8.43 10.51 0.32
N ILE A 117 7.47 9.71 0.75
CA ILE A 117 6.46 9.10 -0.13
C ILE A 117 5.52 10.12 -0.75
N ALA A 118 5.25 11.23 -0.06
CA ALA A 118 4.47 12.32 -0.64
C ALA A 118 5.06 12.82 -1.98
N LEU A 119 6.36 12.60 -2.19
CA LEU A 119 7.07 12.98 -3.41
C LEU A 119 7.01 11.91 -4.53
N THR A 120 6.76 10.66 -4.21
CA THR A 120 6.91 9.54 -5.16
C THR A 120 5.63 8.75 -5.44
N LYS A 121 4.75 8.59 -4.46
CA LYS A 121 3.50 7.84 -4.64
C LYS A 121 2.37 8.70 -5.16
N LYS A 122 1.67 8.22 -6.18
CA LYS A 122 0.45 8.84 -6.71
C LYS A 122 -0.65 9.02 -5.65
N SER A 123 -0.76 8.09 -4.69
CA SER A 123 -1.73 8.14 -3.61
C SER A 123 -1.20 7.46 -2.34
N PRO A 124 -0.62 8.23 -1.40
CA PRO A 124 -0.14 7.72 -0.13
C PRO A 124 -1.25 7.58 0.93
N ARG A 125 -2.53 7.60 0.52
CA ARG A 125 -3.68 7.63 1.43
C ARG A 125 -3.70 6.45 2.40
N GLU A 126 -3.44 5.24 1.90
CA GLU A 126 -3.45 4.04 2.73
C GLU A 126 -2.26 4.03 3.71
N ASP A 127 -1.08 4.46 3.25
CA ASP A 127 0.09 4.57 4.14
C ASP A 127 -0.17 5.59 5.26
N ARG A 128 -0.73 6.77 4.92
CA ARG A 128 -1.10 7.80 5.90
C ARG A 128 -2.19 7.36 6.87
N ARG A 129 -3.07 6.47 6.45
CA ARG A 129 -4.13 5.91 7.30
C ARG A 129 -3.59 4.84 8.24
N PHE A 130 -2.75 3.93 7.77
CA PHE A 130 -2.44 2.70 8.48
C PHE A 130 -1.10 2.74 9.24
N LEU A 131 -0.12 3.54 8.81
CA LEU A 131 1.15 3.63 9.54
C LEU A 131 1.02 4.27 10.92
N PRO A 132 0.18 5.28 11.15
CA PRO A 132 -0.07 5.78 12.50
C PRO A 132 -0.60 4.70 13.46
N MET A 133 -1.50 3.82 13.01
CA MET A 133 -2.00 2.70 13.82
C MET A 133 -0.86 1.75 14.26
N ALA A 134 0.10 1.49 13.38
CA ALA A 134 1.28 0.72 13.74
C ALA A 134 2.21 1.49 14.69
N ALA A 135 2.33 2.81 14.50
CA ALA A 135 3.16 3.67 15.34
C ALA A 135 2.60 3.82 16.77
N GLU A 136 1.30 3.74 16.98
CA GLU A 136 0.70 3.71 18.33
C GLU A 136 1.25 2.54 19.15
N ARG A 137 1.51 1.39 18.53
CA ARG A 137 1.98 0.19 19.22
C ARG A 137 3.51 0.07 19.22
N TRP A 138 4.18 0.44 18.13
CA TRP A 138 5.61 0.22 17.93
C TRP A 138 6.43 1.50 17.86
N GLY A 139 5.80 2.66 18.00
CA GLY A 139 6.44 3.95 17.73
C GLY A 139 7.76 4.16 18.45
N ASN A 140 7.86 3.74 19.70
CA ASN A 140 9.06 3.89 20.53
C ASN A 140 10.04 2.70 20.43
N ARG A 141 9.71 1.64 19.69
CA ARG A 141 10.59 0.48 19.52
C ARG A 141 11.65 0.78 18.46
N ALA A 142 12.88 0.34 18.71
CA ALA A 142 13.93 0.38 17.69
C ALA A 142 13.50 -0.43 16.47
N LEU A 143 13.75 0.11 15.28
CA LEU A 143 13.23 -0.44 14.03
C LEU A 143 13.71 -1.89 13.78
N ASP A 144 14.95 -2.21 14.15
CA ASP A 144 15.55 -3.53 14.03
C ASP A 144 15.09 -4.54 15.09
N SER A 145 14.35 -4.07 16.11
CA SER A 145 13.74 -4.94 17.13
C SER A 145 12.40 -5.54 16.70
N LEU A 146 11.85 -5.09 15.57
CA LEU A 146 10.58 -5.59 15.06
C LEU A 146 10.75 -6.96 14.41
N THR A 147 9.90 -7.89 14.79
CA THR A 147 9.90 -9.28 14.32
C THR A 147 8.69 -9.58 13.44
N SER A 148 8.74 -10.69 12.71
CA SER A 148 7.58 -11.18 11.97
C SER A 148 6.40 -11.52 12.88
N GLU A 149 6.70 -11.95 14.12
CA GLU A 149 5.67 -12.24 15.12
C GLU A 149 4.92 -10.98 15.55
N ASP A 150 5.61 -9.85 15.73
CA ASP A 150 4.97 -8.56 16.03
C ASP A 150 3.98 -8.17 14.94
N VAL A 151 4.39 -8.32 13.67
CA VAL A 151 3.55 -8.00 12.50
C VAL A 151 2.35 -8.96 12.43
N LEU A 152 2.56 -10.25 12.68
CA LEU A 152 1.51 -11.26 12.70
C LEU A 152 0.49 -10.98 13.80
N ALA A 153 0.97 -10.72 15.03
CA ALA A 153 0.14 -10.42 16.18
C ALA A 153 -0.73 -9.16 15.96
N PHE A 154 -0.14 -8.10 15.39
CA PHE A 154 -0.92 -6.91 15.05
C PHE A 154 -1.97 -7.19 13.96
N ARG A 155 -1.58 -7.87 12.87
CA ARG A 155 -2.53 -8.26 11.81
C ARG A 155 -3.72 -9.03 12.39
N GLN A 156 -3.46 -9.91 13.39
CA GLN A 156 -4.52 -10.73 14.02
C GLN A 156 -5.54 -9.87 14.75
N THR A 157 -5.18 -8.73 15.30
CA THR A 157 -6.14 -7.80 15.93
C THR A 157 -7.14 -7.19 14.92
N LEU A 158 -6.88 -7.31 13.62
CA LEU A 158 -7.72 -6.82 12.54
C LEU A 158 -8.46 -7.96 11.81
N SER A 159 -8.57 -9.16 12.42
CA SER A 159 -9.16 -10.37 11.79
C SER A 159 -10.60 -10.18 11.33
N GLU A 160 -11.40 -9.40 12.07
CA GLU A 160 -12.80 -9.09 11.73
C GLU A 160 -12.94 -8.26 10.46
N THR A 161 -11.86 -7.61 10.02
CA THR A 161 -11.83 -6.79 8.80
C THR A 161 -10.69 -7.19 7.86
N PRO A 162 -10.74 -8.37 7.22
CA PRO A 162 -9.64 -8.94 6.43
C PRO A 162 -9.07 -7.99 5.37
N THR A 163 -9.93 -7.27 4.67
CA THR A 163 -9.51 -6.31 3.64
C THR A 163 -8.72 -5.14 4.25
N GLN A 164 -9.12 -4.62 5.42
CA GLN A 164 -8.37 -3.56 6.10
C GLN A 164 -7.04 -4.09 6.65
N ALA A 165 -7.05 -5.28 7.25
CA ALA A 165 -5.84 -5.97 7.71
C ALA A 165 -4.81 -6.14 6.59
N ASN A 166 -5.25 -6.55 5.41
CA ASN A 166 -4.39 -6.74 4.24
C ASN A 166 -3.82 -5.41 3.72
N ARG A 167 -4.63 -4.34 3.73
CA ARG A 167 -4.16 -2.98 3.36
C ARG A 167 -3.17 -2.43 4.38
N TRP A 168 -3.44 -2.63 5.67
CA TRP A 168 -2.50 -2.31 6.73
C TRP A 168 -1.18 -3.05 6.55
N LEU A 169 -1.23 -4.36 6.32
CA LEU A 169 -0.04 -5.20 6.08
C LEU A 169 0.75 -4.71 4.86
N ALA A 170 0.07 -4.31 3.79
CA ALA A 170 0.72 -3.76 2.59
C ALA A 170 1.44 -2.43 2.89
N ALA A 171 0.83 -1.54 3.66
CA ALA A 171 1.43 -0.27 4.07
C ALA A 171 2.67 -0.49 4.95
N VAL A 172 2.56 -1.33 5.98
CA VAL A 172 3.68 -1.69 6.86
C VAL A 172 4.80 -2.38 6.08
N ARG A 173 4.46 -3.31 5.20
CA ARG A 173 5.43 -4.00 4.33
C ARG A 173 6.18 -3.02 3.44
N SER A 174 5.49 -2.06 2.86
CA SER A 174 6.09 -1.02 2.02
C SER A 174 7.05 -0.13 2.83
N CYS A 175 6.64 0.31 4.03
CA CYS A 175 7.44 1.11 4.95
C CYS A 175 8.71 0.37 5.39
N LEU A 176 8.59 -0.90 5.79
CA LEU A 176 9.73 -1.71 6.21
C LEU A 176 10.65 -2.11 5.05
N SER A 177 10.11 -2.27 3.82
CA SER A 177 10.94 -2.46 2.64
C SER A 177 11.79 -1.23 2.33
N ALA A 178 11.24 -0.03 2.51
CA ALA A 178 12.01 1.20 2.38
C ALA A 178 13.11 1.31 3.47
N ALA A 179 12.88 0.77 4.67
CA ALA A 179 13.89 0.69 5.71
C ALA A 179 15.06 -0.27 5.34
N VAL A 180 14.76 -1.35 4.63
CA VAL A 180 15.80 -2.25 4.09
C VAL A 180 16.63 -1.52 3.02
N VAL A 181 15.97 -0.80 2.11
CA VAL A 181 16.67 -0.01 1.08
C VAL A 181 17.51 1.12 1.70
N ALA A 182 17.04 1.71 2.80
CA ALA A 182 17.78 2.73 3.56
C ALA A 182 18.92 2.16 4.42
N GLY A 183 19.09 0.83 4.47
CA GLY A 183 20.15 0.17 5.24
C GLY A 183 19.88 0.00 6.75
N TYR A 184 18.69 0.37 7.24
CA TYR A 184 18.33 0.20 8.64
C TYR A 184 17.97 -1.25 9.00
N LEU A 185 17.46 -2.01 8.05
CA LEU A 185 17.08 -3.42 8.23
C LEU A 185 17.84 -4.31 7.25
N ARG A 186 18.24 -5.49 7.69
CA ARG A 186 18.81 -6.54 6.81
C ARG A 186 17.74 -7.21 5.95
N SER A 187 16.55 -7.40 6.51
CA SER A 187 15.40 -8.00 5.84
C SER A 187 14.12 -7.40 6.38
N ASN A 188 13.05 -7.47 5.57
CA ASN A 188 11.75 -6.97 5.97
C ASN A 188 10.98 -8.02 6.78
N PRO A 189 10.71 -7.80 8.08
CA PRO A 189 9.98 -8.75 8.92
C PRO A 189 8.53 -8.99 8.48
N ALA A 190 7.93 -8.06 7.73
CA ALA A 190 6.58 -8.23 7.21
C ALA A 190 6.51 -9.08 5.92
N LYS A 191 7.65 -9.41 5.27
CA LYS A 191 7.65 -10.08 3.95
C LYS A 191 7.01 -11.47 3.99
N GLY A 192 7.25 -12.24 5.04
CA GLY A 192 6.73 -13.62 5.22
C GLY A 192 5.30 -13.70 5.74
N VAL A 193 4.74 -12.61 6.25
CA VAL A 193 3.38 -12.60 6.82
C VAL A 193 2.35 -12.70 5.71
N ARG A 194 1.55 -13.76 5.68
CA ARG A 194 0.52 -13.97 4.65
C ARG A 194 -0.68 -13.05 4.88
N PRO A 195 -1.31 -12.49 3.84
CA PRO A 195 -2.57 -11.77 3.97
C PRO A 195 -3.71 -12.72 4.39
N PHE A 196 -4.78 -12.18 4.94
CA PHE A 196 -6.02 -12.93 5.13
C PHE A 196 -6.70 -13.19 3.78
N LYS A 197 -7.50 -14.26 3.73
CA LYS A 197 -8.42 -14.47 2.61
C LYS A 197 -9.50 -13.39 2.68
N GLU A 198 -9.64 -12.62 1.62
CA GLU A 198 -10.69 -11.60 1.52
C GLU A 198 -11.99 -12.23 1.03
N ASN A 199 -13.12 -11.64 1.41
CA ASN A 199 -14.39 -12.00 0.82
C ASN A 199 -14.37 -11.73 -0.69
N PRO A 200 -15.10 -12.51 -1.49
CA PRO A 200 -15.19 -12.26 -2.91
C PRO A 200 -15.68 -10.83 -3.17
N PRO A 201 -15.22 -10.19 -4.25
CA PRO A 201 -15.70 -8.87 -4.61
C PRO A 201 -17.23 -8.89 -4.74
N ARG A 202 -17.88 -7.82 -4.26
CA ARG A 202 -19.31 -7.63 -4.43
C ARG A 202 -19.68 -7.70 -5.91
N ALA A 203 -20.68 -8.52 -6.24
CA ALA A 203 -21.15 -8.76 -7.62
C ALA A 203 -22.54 -8.17 -7.90
N ARG A 204 -23.06 -7.27 -7.03
CA ARG A 204 -24.39 -6.64 -7.17
C ARG A 204 -24.49 -5.86 -8.48
N VAL A 205 -25.53 -6.11 -9.23
CA VAL A 205 -25.98 -5.35 -10.41
C VAL A 205 -27.46 -5.04 -10.22
N LEU A 206 -27.94 -3.97 -10.84
CA LEU A 206 -29.34 -3.63 -10.85
C LEU A 206 -30.03 -4.38 -11.98
N ASP A 207 -31.20 -4.91 -11.71
CA ASP A 207 -32.10 -5.42 -12.76
C ASP A 207 -32.82 -4.28 -13.50
N ALA A 208 -33.71 -4.62 -14.44
CA ALA A 208 -34.43 -3.63 -15.26
C ALA A 208 -35.38 -2.75 -14.41
N ASP A 209 -36.12 -3.38 -13.49
CA ASP A 209 -37.11 -2.69 -12.66
C ASP A 209 -36.40 -1.77 -11.64
N GLU A 210 -35.30 -2.22 -11.04
CA GLU A 210 -34.48 -1.43 -10.16
C GLU A 210 -33.82 -0.24 -10.87
N MET A 211 -33.37 -0.44 -12.11
CA MET A 211 -32.81 0.64 -12.93
C MET A 211 -33.89 1.67 -13.30
N GLU A 212 -35.07 1.22 -13.66
CA GLU A 212 -36.22 2.11 -13.94
C GLU A 212 -36.59 2.93 -12.71
N ALA A 213 -36.74 2.29 -11.54
CA ALA A 213 -37.02 2.95 -10.28
C ALA A 213 -35.93 4.01 -9.93
N LEU A 214 -34.66 3.70 -10.14
CA LEU A 214 -33.56 4.65 -9.97
C LEU A 214 -33.68 5.85 -10.91
N LEU A 215 -33.98 5.62 -12.18
CA LEU A 215 -34.14 6.68 -13.18
C LEU A 215 -35.37 7.58 -12.89
N VAL A 216 -36.48 6.99 -12.42
CA VAL A 216 -37.66 7.76 -11.96
C VAL A 216 -37.28 8.62 -10.75
N ALA A 217 -36.59 8.05 -9.75
CA ALA A 217 -36.10 8.80 -8.59
C ALA A 217 -35.15 9.94 -8.99
N LEU A 218 -34.29 9.68 -9.99
CA LEU A 218 -33.34 10.66 -10.52
C LEU A 218 -34.02 11.86 -11.17
N LYS A 219 -35.13 11.66 -11.92
CA LYS A 219 -35.92 12.76 -12.51
C LYS A 219 -36.46 13.71 -11.45
N ALA A 220 -36.80 13.20 -10.26
CA ALA A 220 -37.34 13.98 -9.15
C ALA A 220 -36.23 14.61 -8.24
N GLU A 221 -34.94 14.41 -8.50
CA GLU A 221 -33.87 15.03 -7.73
C GLU A 221 -33.74 16.52 -8.09
N PRO A 222 -33.85 17.47 -7.13
CA PRO A 222 -33.86 18.91 -7.41
C PRO A 222 -32.49 19.45 -7.87
N ASP A 223 -31.37 18.84 -7.40
CA ASP A 223 -30.02 19.27 -7.75
C ASP A 223 -29.68 18.84 -9.19
N ALA A 224 -29.76 19.77 -10.14
CA ALA A 224 -29.52 19.51 -11.55
C ALA A 224 -28.13 19.01 -11.86
N HIS A 225 -27.09 19.50 -11.14
CA HIS A 225 -25.72 19.03 -11.32
C HIS A 225 -25.51 17.62 -10.73
N ALA A 226 -26.18 17.31 -9.62
CA ALA A 226 -26.16 15.95 -9.08
C ALA A 226 -26.92 14.98 -9.99
N ARG A 227 -28.04 15.38 -10.58
CA ARG A 227 -28.71 14.57 -11.63
C ARG A 227 -27.79 14.27 -12.79
N ALA A 228 -27.08 15.30 -13.28
CA ALA A 228 -26.12 15.12 -14.37
C ALA A 228 -24.99 14.17 -14.00
N ALA A 229 -24.48 14.23 -12.76
CA ALA A 229 -23.45 13.30 -12.31
C ALA A 229 -23.93 11.84 -12.36
N VAL A 230 -25.11 11.56 -11.80
CA VAL A 230 -25.68 10.20 -11.80
C VAL A 230 -26.00 9.75 -13.22
N HIS A 231 -26.53 10.65 -14.07
CA HIS A 231 -26.82 10.36 -15.46
C HIS A 231 -25.53 9.96 -16.23
N LEU A 232 -24.44 10.71 -16.05
CA LEU A 232 -23.14 10.35 -16.62
C LEU A 232 -22.65 8.98 -16.14
N LEU A 233 -22.88 8.61 -14.86
CA LEU A 233 -22.52 7.30 -14.35
C LEU A 233 -23.32 6.17 -15.02
N VAL A 234 -24.65 6.37 -15.18
CA VAL A 234 -25.54 5.37 -15.80
C VAL A 234 -25.17 5.18 -17.28
N GLU A 235 -25.02 6.27 -18.02
CA GLU A 235 -24.87 6.24 -19.48
C GLU A 235 -23.46 5.89 -19.98
N SER A 236 -22.44 6.17 -19.20
CA SER A 236 -21.05 5.96 -19.63
C SER A 236 -20.30 4.90 -18.83
N GLY A 237 -20.92 4.38 -17.77
CA GLY A 237 -20.24 3.51 -16.81
C GLY A 237 -19.01 4.16 -16.17
N ALA A 238 -18.93 5.48 -16.08
CA ALA A 238 -17.80 6.20 -15.50
C ALA A 238 -17.59 5.85 -14.03
N ARG A 239 -16.37 6.06 -13.54
CA ARG A 239 -16.12 6.02 -12.08
C ARG A 239 -16.68 7.30 -11.46
N LEU A 240 -17.14 7.20 -10.21
CA LEU A 240 -17.65 8.37 -9.49
C LEU A 240 -16.68 9.56 -9.53
N SER A 241 -15.41 9.31 -9.29
CA SER A 241 -14.38 10.36 -9.35
C SER A 241 -14.21 10.97 -10.74
N GLU A 242 -14.39 10.20 -11.80
CA GLU A 242 -14.33 10.69 -13.19
C GLU A 242 -15.50 11.63 -13.47
N ALA A 243 -16.71 11.22 -13.09
CA ALA A 243 -17.91 12.06 -13.26
C ALA A 243 -17.82 13.37 -12.44
N LEU A 244 -17.41 13.28 -11.16
CA LEU A 244 -17.30 14.46 -10.30
C LEU A 244 -16.25 15.47 -10.79
N HIS A 245 -15.17 15.01 -11.43
CA HIS A 245 -14.11 15.88 -11.94
C HIS A 245 -14.25 16.22 -13.43
N ALA A 246 -15.36 15.87 -14.06
CA ALA A 246 -15.63 16.23 -15.45
C ALA A 246 -15.71 17.74 -15.62
N LYS A 247 -14.97 18.28 -16.60
CA LYS A 247 -14.97 19.70 -16.94
C LYS A 247 -15.73 19.93 -18.23
N TRP A 248 -16.24 21.15 -18.41
CA TRP A 248 -16.89 21.55 -19.66
C TRP A 248 -15.97 21.43 -20.87
N THR A 249 -14.67 21.69 -20.67
CA THR A 249 -13.63 21.55 -21.72
C THR A 249 -13.35 20.09 -22.12
N ASP A 250 -13.81 19.12 -21.34
CA ASP A 250 -13.64 17.71 -21.64
C ASP A 250 -14.76 17.14 -22.51
N ILE A 251 -15.84 17.92 -22.74
CA ILE A 251 -16.99 17.51 -23.56
C ILE A 251 -16.87 18.10 -24.95
N ASP A 252 -16.79 17.24 -25.96
CA ASP A 252 -16.96 17.60 -27.34
C ASP A 252 -18.45 17.45 -27.72
N PHE A 253 -19.17 18.57 -27.72
CA PHE A 253 -20.61 18.60 -28.05
C PHE A 253 -20.89 18.36 -29.54
N SER A 254 -19.92 18.58 -30.42
CA SER A 254 -20.03 18.34 -31.87
C SER A 254 -19.73 16.89 -32.22
N GLY A 255 -18.65 16.33 -31.68
CA GLY A 255 -18.28 14.93 -31.85
C GLY A 255 -19.03 13.98 -30.96
N GLY A 256 -19.85 14.48 -30.02
CA GLY A 256 -20.63 13.64 -29.11
C GLY A 256 -19.77 12.79 -28.15
N THR A 257 -18.67 13.35 -27.67
CA THR A 257 -17.72 12.57 -26.86
C THR A 257 -17.32 13.29 -25.57
N TRP A 258 -16.89 12.49 -24.60
CA TRP A 258 -16.30 12.95 -23.35
C TRP A 258 -14.89 12.41 -23.21
N ARG A 259 -13.92 13.31 -23.15
CA ARG A 259 -12.49 13.00 -22.88
C ARG A 259 -12.27 12.94 -21.38
N ILE A 260 -11.79 11.81 -20.87
CA ILE A 260 -11.41 11.61 -19.46
C ILE A 260 -9.89 11.73 -19.37
N PRO A 261 -9.34 12.84 -18.85
CA PRO A 261 -7.91 13.16 -18.99
C PRO A 261 -7.00 12.31 -18.10
N SER A 262 -7.48 11.87 -16.95
CA SER A 262 -6.66 11.12 -15.97
C SER A 262 -7.43 9.95 -15.35
N PRO A 263 -7.79 8.93 -16.16
CA PRO A 263 -8.41 7.74 -15.60
C PRO A 263 -7.39 6.96 -14.74
N LYS A 264 -7.89 6.05 -13.91
CA LYS A 264 -7.04 5.18 -13.07
C LYS A 264 -6.01 4.38 -13.89
N SER A 265 -6.27 4.16 -15.18
CA SER A 265 -5.33 3.51 -16.14
C SER A 265 -4.12 4.36 -16.51
N GLY A 266 -4.12 5.65 -16.21
CA GLY A 266 -3.00 6.57 -16.44
C GLY A 266 -2.96 7.24 -17.83
N HIS A 267 -3.74 6.78 -18.81
CA HIS A 267 -3.81 7.36 -20.15
C HIS A 267 -5.17 8.01 -20.40
N PRO A 268 -5.23 9.20 -21.02
CA PRO A 268 -6.48 9.83 -21.41
C PRO A 268 -7.32 8.90 -22.28
N GLN A 269 -8.63 8.90 -22.06
CA GLN A 269 -9.55 8.06 -22.83
C GLN A 269 -10.80 8.86 -23.19
N THR A 270 -11.33 8.59 -24.37
CA THR A 270 -12.55 9.23 -24.88
C THR A 270 -13.68 8.21 -24.90
N VAL A 271 -14.84 8.60 -24.39
CA VAL A 271 -16.05 7.79 -24.40
C VAL A 271 -17.16 8.50 -25.18
N PRO A 272 -17.96 7.78 -25.97
CA PRO A 272 -19.13 8.37 -26.62
C PRO A 272 -20.20 8.73 -25.58
N LEU A 273 -20.95 9.78 -25.80
CA LEU A 273 -22.12 10.18 -25.04
C LEU A 273 -23.37 10.10 -25.92
N ALA A 274 -24.47 9.61 -25.35
CA ALA A 274 -25.77 9.61 -26.01
C ALA A 274 -26.26 11.03 -26.28
N LYS A 275 -27.09 11.19 -27.30
CA LYS A 275 -27.67 12.51 -27.69
C LYS A 275 -28.46 13.15 -26.54
N ASP A 276 -29.17 12.34 -25.75
CA ASP A 276 -29.94 12.81 -24.61
C ASP A 276 -29.06 13.35 -23.49
N THR A 277 -27.95 12.67 -23.24
CA THR A 277 -26.93 13.15 -22.28
C THR A 277 -26.35 14.49 -22.71
N LEU A 278 -25.96 14.63 -23.98
CA LEU A 278 -25.48 15.91 -24.51
C LEU A 278 -26.52 17.02 -24.42
N SER A 279 -27.76 16.71 -24.72
CA SER A 279 -28.90 17.65 -24.63
C SER A 279 -29.14 18.10 -23.17
N MET A 280 -29.06 17.16 -22.23
CA MET A 280 -29.14 17.46 -20.80
C MET A 280 -27.98 18.36 -20.36
N LEU A 281 -26.76 18.04 -20.73
CA LEU A 281 -25.55 18.83 -20.39
C LEU A 281 -25.64 20.26 -20.96
N ARG A 282 -26.13 20.45 -22.19
CA ARG A 282 -26.32 21.80 -22.78
C ARG A 282 -27.26 22.70 -21.97
N ARG A 283 -28.25 22.10 -21.27
CA ARG A 283 -29.25 22.83 -20.46
C ARG A 283 -28.74 23.13 -19.04
N LEU A 284 -27.63 22.55 -18.62
CA LEU A 284 -27.08 22.79 -17.27
C LEU A 284 -26.48 24.19 -17.16
N PRO A 285 -26.72 24.91 -16.05
CA PRO A 285 -26.03 26.16 -15.77
C PRO A 285 -24.53 25.94 -15.68
N ARG A 286 -23.73 26.76 -16.37
CA ARG A 286 -22.28 26.75 -16.29
C ARG A 286 -21.81 27.70 -15.20
N VAL A 287 -21.63 27.17 -13.97
CA VAL A 287 -21.27 27.96 -12.77
C VAL A 287 -19.78 28.09 -12.57
N GLY A 288 -18.98 27.20 -13.17
CA GLY A 288 -17.52 27.15 -13.07
C GLY A 288 -16.93 26.20 -14.10
N ALA A 289 -15.69 25.81 -13.91
CA ALA A 289 -14.96 24.92 -14.83
C ALA A 289 -15.52 23.47 -14.85
N PHE A 290 -16.10 23.03 -13.74
CA PHE A 290 -16.60 21.66 -13.59
C PHE A 290 -18.07 21.55 -13.95
N ILE A 291 -18.45 20.44 -14.57
CA ILE A 291 -19.87 20.10 -14.84
C ILE A 291 -20.60 19.88 -13.51
N ILE A 292 -19.91 19.33 -12.52
CA ILE A 292 -20.44 19.04 -11.18
C ILE A 292 -19.68 19.89 -10.16
N PRO A 293 -20.04 21.16 -10.00
CA PRO A 293 -19.35 22.05 -9.08
C PRO A 293 -19.61 21.68 -7.63
N GLY A 294 -18.62 21.94 -6.77
CA GLY A 294 -18.76 21.88 -5.32
C GLY A 294 -19.43 23.14 -4.76
N ARG A 295 -19.40 23.30 -3.44
CA ARG A 295 -19.83 24.55 -2.77
C ARG A 295 -19.00 25.76 -3.26
N ASN A 296 -17.73 25.57 -3.52
CA ASN A 296 -16.91 26.49 -4.25
C ASN A 296 -16.95 26.09 -5.73
N PRO A 297 -17.46 26.95 -6.64
CA PRO A 297 -17.59 26.66 -8.07
C PRO A 297 -16.28 26.33 -8.78
N GLU A 298 -15.14 26.82 -8.26
CA GLU A 298 -13.81 26.54 -8.80
C GLU A 298 -13.29 25.15 -8.43
N LYS A 299 -14.02 24.40 -7.59
CA LYS A 299 -13.67 23.04 -7.19
C LYS A 299 -14.76 22.06 -7.58
N ALA A 300 -14.32 20.86 -7.97
CA ALA A 300 -15.22 19.74 -8.17
C ALA A 300 -16.00 19.41 -6.87
N ARG A 301 -17.19 18.87 -7.02
CA ARG A 301 -17.96 18.32 -5.90
C ARG A 301 -17.20 17.16 -5.26
N ALA A 302 -17.17 17.12 -3.93
CA ALA A 302 -16.38 16.14 -3.20
C ALA A 302 -16.96 14.71 -3.27
N ASP A 303 -18.31 14.59 -3.18
CA ASP A 303 -19.01 13.30 -3.22
C ASP A 303 -20.48 13.46 -3.62
N LEU A 304 -21.17 12.34 -3.81
CA LEU A 304 -22.61 12.28 -4.05
C LEU A 304 -23.36 11.56 -2.92
N LYS A 305 -22.71 11.30 -1.76
CA LYS A 305 -23.28 10.41 -0.73
C LYS A 305 -24.70 10.80 -0.31
N GLY A 306 -24.92 12.08 -0.01
CA GLY A 306 -26.24 12.57 0.40
C GLY A 306 -27.29 12.46 -0.70
N VAL A 307 -26.91 12.78 -1.96
CA VAL A 307 -27.80 12.63 -3.12
C VAL A 307 -28.11 11.16 -3.37
N TRP A 308 -27.10 10.31 -3.36
CA TRP A 308 -27.26 8.88 -3.58
C TRP A 308 -28.21 8.25 -2.57
N ASN A 309 -28.04 8.55 -1.29
CA ASN A 309 -28.93 8.03 -0.24
C ASN A 309 -30.39 8.44 -0.48
N ARG A 310 -30.66 9.71 -0.84
CA ARG A 310 -32.02 10.14 -1.18
C ARG A 310 -32.61 9.44 -2.42
N LEU A 311 -31.76 9.17 -3.43
CA LEU A 311 -32.19 8.44 -4.62
C LEU A 311 -32.57 7.00 -4.30
N ILE A 312 -31.73 6.28 -3.53
CA ILE A 312 -31.96 4.90 -3.15
C ILE A 312 -33.21 4.78 -2.26
N GLU A 313 -33.38 5.69 -1.29
CA GLU A 313 -34.59 5.76 -0.45
C GLU A 313 -35.86 6.00 -1.27
N ARG A 314 -35.85 7.01 -2.18
CA ARG A 314 -36.98 7.33 -3.06
C ARG A 314 -37.29 6.19 -4.01
N ALA A 315 -36.30 5.52 -4.55
CA ALA A 315 -36.43 4.35 -5.43
C ALA A 315 -36.78 3.07 -4.67
N LYS A 316 -36.79 3.09 -3.33
CA LYS A 316 -37.00 1.91 -2.45
C LYS A 316 -36.06 0.76 -2.79
N LEU A 317 -34.80 1.09 -3.11
CA LEU A 317 -33.77 0.10 -3.41
C LEU A 317 -32.98 -0.25 -2.16
N GLU A 318 -32.62 -1.53 -2.03
CA GLU A 318 -31.83 -2.02 -0.91
C GLU A 318 -30.43 -2.41 -1.37
N ASP A 319 -29.43 -2.12 -0.53
CA ASP A 319 -28.06 -2.54 -0.73
C ASP A 319 -27.52 -2.20 -2.12
N VAL A 320 -27.75 -0.97 -2.62
CA VAL A 320 -27.24 -0.47 -3.91
C VAL A 320 -26.24 0.64 -3.70
N HIS A 321 -25.02 0.45 -4.19
CA HIS A 321 -23.95 1.43 -4.14
C HIS A 321 -23.74 2.09 -5.52
N VAL A 322 -23.21 3.31 -5.53
CA VAL A 322 -22.90 4.04 -6.78
C VAL A 322 -22.08 3.19 -7.77
N HIS A 323 -21.18 2.34 -7.27
CA HIS A 323 -20.33 1.51 -8.13
C HIS A 323 -21.10 0.36 -8.79
N ASP A 324 -22.24 -0.04 -8.26
CA ASP A 324 -23.07 -1.11 -8.82
C ASP A 324 -23.71 -0.66 -10.14
N VAL A 325 -24.00 0.64 -10.30
CA VAL A 325 -24.44 1.23 -11.58
C VAL A 325 -23.39 0.99 -12.70
N ARG A 326 -22.13 1.19 -12.39
CA ARG A 326 -21.05 0.91 -13.35
C ARG A 326 -20.96 -0.58 -13.67
N ARG A 327 -21.23 -1.46 -12.70
CA ARG A 327 -21.29 -2.91 -12.95
C ARG A 327 -22.46 -3.27 -13.83
N THR A 328 -23.62 -2.69 -13.57
CA THR A 328 -24.83 -2.86 -14.39
C THR A 328 -24.57 -2.45 -15.83
N PHE A 329 -23.99 -1.26 -16.05
CA PHE A 329 -23.58 -0.80 -17.39
C PHE A 329 -22.62 -1.80 -18.04
N GLY A 330 -21.58 -2.24 -17.32
CA GLY A 330 -20.60 -3.17 -17.86
C GLY A 330 -21.19 -4.53 -18.25
N LEU A 331 -22.13 -5.05 -17.45
CA LEU A 331 -22.85 -6.30 -17.76
C LEU A 331 -23.74 -6.12 -18.98
N ALA A 332 -24.52 -5.03 -19.08
CA ALA A 332 -25.37 -4.75 -20.23
C ALA A 332 -24.55 -4.68 -21.53
N VAL A 333 -23.43 -3.97 -21.52
CA VAL A 333 -22.54 -3.88 -22.68
C VAL A 333 -21.87 -5.25 -22.99
N ALA A 334 -21.48 -6.00 -21.98
CA ALA A 334 -20.88 -7.32 -22.18
C ALA A 334 -21.84 -8.30 -22.83
N LYS A 335 -23.14 -8.23 -22.45
CA LYS A 335 -24.20 -9.04 -23.05
C LYS A 335 -24.54 -8.61 -24.50
N SER A 336 -24.56 -7.33 -24.78
CA SER A 336 -24.94 -6.79 -26.09
C SER A 336 -23.80 -6.74 -27.11
N ALA A 337 -22.57 -6.42 -26.67
CA ALA A 337 -21.44 -6.13 -27.55
C ALA A 337 -20.17 -6.93 -27.23
N GLY A 338 -20.22 -7.78 -26.21
CA GLY A 338 -19.10 -8.63 -25.77
C GLY A 338 -18.13 -7.98 -24.78
N LEU A 339 -17.38 -8.85 -24.09
CA LEU A 339 -16.47 -8.47 -23.00
C LEU A 339 -15.38 -7.47 -23.41
N HIS A 340 -14.89 -7.55 -24.64
CA HIS A 340 -13.84 -6.66 -25.12
C HIS A 340 -14.34 -5.21 -25.23
N VAL A 341 -15.56 -5.02 -25.78
CA VAL A 341 -16.18 -3.71 -25.90
C VAL A 341 -16.51 -3.14 -24.50
N ALA A 342 -17.04 -3.99 -23.62
CA ALA A 342 -17.30 -3.62 -22.23
C ALA A 342 -15.99 -3.19 -21.51
N SER A 343 -14.91 -3.94 -21.70
CA SER A 343 -13.60 -3.59 -21.11
C SER A 343 -13.09 -2.24 -21.60
N LYS A 344 -13.20 -1.94 -22.88
CA LYS A 344 -12.84 -0.64 -23.47
C LYS A 344 -13.70 0.49 -22.92
N LEU A 345 -15.03 0.36 -22.93
CA LEU A 345 -15.94 1.38 -22.41
C LEU A 345 -15.79 1.59 -20.92
N LEU A 346 -15.52 0.53 -20.15
CA LEU A 346 -15.20 0.62 -18.72
C LEU A 346 -13.79 1.12 -18.45
N ARG A 347 -12.94 1.22 -19.45
CA ARG A 347 -11.55 1.70 -19.31
C ARG A 347 -10.76 0.83 -18.33
N HIS A 348 -10.88 -0.50 -18.45
CA HIS A 348 -10.06 -1.43 -17.71
C HIS A 348 -8.68 -1.54 -18.39
N ALA A 349 -7.61 -1.48 -17.59
CA ALA A 349 -6.26 -1.67 -18.09
C ALA A 349 -6.01 -3.13 -18.54
N ASP A 350 -6.78 -4.07 -17.99
CA ASP A 350 -6.69 -5.51 -18.25
C ASP A 350 -8.11 -6.06 -18.43
N VAL A 351 -8.34 -6.76 -19.54
CA VAL A 351 -9.64 -7.38 -19.85
C VAL A 351 -10.03 -8.44 -18.81
N ARG A 352 -9.05 -9.06 -18.16
CA ARG A 352 -9.29 -10.04 -17.07
C ARG A 352 -10.08 -9.45 -15.89
N VAL A 353 -10.01 -8.13 -15.69
CA VAL A 353 -10.85 -7.43 -14.69
C VAL A 353 -12.33 -7.51 -15.10
N THR A 354 -12.61 -7.31 -16.39
CA THR A 354 -13.97 -7.42 -16.97
C THR A 354 -14.45 -8.85 -16.92
N GLU A 355 -13.63 -9.78 -17.32
CA GLU A 355 -13.91 -11.21 -17.30
C GLU A 355 -14.27 -11.68 -15.89
N ARG A 356 -13.46 -11.39 -14.88
CA ARG A 356 -13.70 -11.80 -13.49
C ARG A 356 -15.04 -11.28 -12.93
N VAL A 357 -15.47 -10.10 -13.38
CA VAL A 357 -16.71 -9.45 -12.88
C VAL A 357 -17.93 -9.89 -13.66
N TYR A 358 -17.78 -10.14 -14.98
CA TYR A 358 -18.91 -10.36 -15.90
C TYR A 358 -18.91 -11.74 -16.58
N ALA A 359 -17.89 -12.57 -16.37
CA ALA A 359 -17.76 -13.87 -16.99
C ALA A 359 -18.65 -15.00 -16.45
N PRO A 360 -19.33 -14.93 -15.31
CA PRO A 360 -20.39 -15.89 -15.06
C PRO A 360 -21.60 -15.56 -15.97
N LEU A 361 -21.42 -15.76 -17.29
CA LEU A 361 -22.53 -15.88 -18.22
C LEU A 361 -23.33 -17.11 -17.78
N GLY A 362 -24.60 -16.90 -17.42
CA GLY A 362 -25.51 -18.00 -17.12
C GLY A 362 -25.71 -18.88 -18.35
N ILE A 363 -26.21 -20.08 -18.14
CA ILE A 363 -26.52 -21.02 -19.26
C ILE A 363 -27.48 -20.38 -20.28
N GLU A 364 -28.36 -19.48 -19.83
CA GLU A 364 -29.29 -18.75 -20.69
C GLU A 364 -28.58 -17.73 -21.59
N ASP A 365 -27.54 -17.04 -21.08
CA ASP A 365 -26.74 -16.14 -21.92
C ASP A 365 -25.97 -16.91 -23.01
N LEU A 366 -25.49 -18.14 -22.69
CA LEU A 366 -24.84 -19.04 -23.64
C LEU A 366 -25.84 -19.58 -24.67
N ARG A 367 -27.07 -19.90 -24.27
CA ARG A 367 -28.16 -20.26 -25.17
C ARG A 367 -28.47 -19.14 -26.14
N ALA A 368 -28.72 -17.93 -25.66
CA ALA A 368 -29.02 -16.78 -26.48
C ALA A 368 -27.92 -16.49 -27.52
N ALA A 369 -26.65 -16.59 -27.10
CA ALA A 369 -25.52 -16.48 -28.04
C ALA A 369 -25.48 -17.57 -29.07
N THR A 370 -25.82 -18.80 -28.71
CA THR A 370 -25.87 -19.97 -29.64
C THR A 370 -27.00 -19.79 -30.64
N GLU A 371 -28.17 -19.33 -30.21
CA GLU A 371 -29.31 -19.06 -31.08
C GLU A 371 -29.06 -17.89 -32.02
N ALA A 372 -28.47 -16.79 -31.52
CA ALA A 372 -28.08 -15.67 -32.38
C ALA A 372 -27.08 -16.09 -33.46
N ARG A 373 -26.10 -16.97 -33.12
CA ARG A 373 -25.20 -17.56 -34.12
C ARG A 373 -25.94 -18.41 -35.16
N ALA A 374 -26.91 -19.21 -34.72
CA ALA A 374 -27.70 -20.05 -35.63
C ALA A 374 -28.51 -19.23 -36.64
N ALA A 375 -28.97 -18.03 -36.25
CA ALA A 375 -29.63 -17.09 -37.12
C ALA A 375 -28.70 -16.48 -38.18
N VAL A 376 -27.44 -16.19 -37.81
CA VAL A 376 -26.44 -15.60 -38.74
C VAL A 376 -25.79 -16.67 -39.65
N LEU A 377 -25.59 -17.87 -39.13
CA LEU A 377 -24.98 -18.99 -39.86
C LEU A 377 -25.92 -20.19 -39.80
N PRO A 378 -26.96 -20.20 -40.61
CA PRO A 378 -27.91 -21.32 -40.64
C PRO A 378 -27.20 -22.58 -41.20
N PHE A 379 -26.73 -23.46 -40.29
CA PHE A 379 -26.24 -24.78 -40.66
C PHE A 379 -27.38 -25.71 -41.09
N ALA A 380 -28.62 -25.33 -40.85
CA ALA A 380 -29.80 -26.01 -41.33
C ALA A 380 -30.02 -25.63 -42.78
N SER A 381 -29.67 -26.52 -43.68
CA SER A 381 -30.55 -26.78 -44.81
C SER A 381 -29.92 -27.19 -46.13
N LYS A 382 -28.82 -27.87 -46.14
CA LYS A 382 -28.62 -28.70 -47.34
C LYS A 382 -29.72 -29.77 -47.44
N GLN A 383 -30.23 -30.29 -46.31
CA GLN A 383 -31.33 -31.25 -46.31
C GLN A 383 -32.71 -30.64 -46.64
N GLN A 384 -33.01 -29.43 -46.14
CA GLN A 384 -34.30 -28.75 -46.45
C GLN A 384 -34.33 -28.20 -47.88
N ARG A 385 -33.20 -27.72 -48.44
CA ARG A 385 -33.12 -27.34 -49.87
C ARG A 385 -33.21 -28.53 -50.81
N ALA A 386 -32.76 -29.72 -50.42
CA ALA A 386 -32.93 -30.94 -51.20
C ALA A 386 -34.37 -31.47 -51.14
N ALA A 387 -35.09 -31.35 -50.01
CA ALA A 387 -36.48 -31.73 -49.88
C ALA A 387 -37.43 -30.74 -50.61
N GLY A 388 -37.12 -29.43 -50.61
CA GLY A 388 -37.89 -28.42 -51.34
C GLY A 388 -37.76 -28.50 -52.86
N LYS A 389 -36.62 -28.94 -53.39
CA LYS A 389 -36.43 -29.20 -54.83
C LYS A 389 -37.18 -30.44 -55.32
N LYS A 390 -37.33 -31.47 -54.49
CA LYS A 390 -38.09 -32.70 -54.84
C LYS A 390 -39.62 -32.48 -54.86
N ARG A 391 -40.14 -31.44 -54.14
CA ARG A 391 -41.57 -31.06 -54.13
C ARG A 391 -41.99 -30.17 -55.31
N ARG A 392 -41.06 -29.53 -56.03
CA ARG A 392 -41.33 -28.71 -57.23
C ARG A 392 -41.13 -29.44 -58.52
N ALA A 393 -40.78 -30.72 -58.49
CA ALA A 393 -40.57 -31.60 -59.66
C ALA A 393 -41.57 -32.79 -59.71
N ARG A 394 -42.72 -32.66 -59.08
CA ARG A 394 -43.88 -33.52 -59.23
C ARG A 394 -45.10 -32.71 -59.62
#